data_0ec442463ca015b83209b04b895a0a16
#
_entry.id   0ec442463ca015b83209b04b895a0a16
#
_cell.length_a   1.000
_cell.length_b   1.000
_cell.length_c   1.000
_cell.angle_alpha   90.00
_cell.angle_beta   90.00
_cell.angle_gamma   90.00
#
_symmetry.space_group_name_H-M   'P 1'
#
loop_
_entity.id
_entity.type
_entity.pdbx_description
1 polymer ?
#
loop_
_entity_poly.entity_id
_entity_poly.type
_entity_poly.pdbx_seq_one_letter_code
_entity_poly.pdbx_strand_id
1 'polypeptide(L)'
;VRFLLGGYTADGGGAAEGIGVLLAGDPDDASAAGELSRRAATAVRADSPSWITWHPSLPVVYAALEHRGLVQAFRRIGDESFAPLGEPVAAGEAVCHVAVAPSGDTVIAACWGDGRLVRIRLDGEGRPVTAADLAAAEDPYALGGISATPPRPSRAHHVRFLPRNTVATTDLGFDLVRFWHGDGGQGSRDVVLPRGTGPRHSRWHPSGHLFVVTELSTELYALAPDPNGQWRVVGGVPLSPAALPGDAAAELAFSRDGRYVYAGLRGSNTLAVLEVRGDGAELRPVALVDAGVEGPRHHVVVRDTVLVAGQLSHEVVALALDERTGVPGRARRRVDAPSPTCVLPAS
;
A
#
# COMPACT_ATOMS: atom_id res chain seq x y z
N VAL A 1 -5.96 -18.18 8.59
CA VAL A 1 -5.27 -17.53 7.45
C VAL A 1 -3.88 -17.10 7.90
N ARG A 2 -2.85 -17.37 7.05
CA ARG A 2 -1.45 -16.97 7.32
C ARG A 2 -1.16 -15.64 6.63
N PHE A 3 -0.33 -14.80 7.27
CA PHE A 3 0.13 -13.52 6.74
C PHE A 3 1.64 -13.39 6.96
N LEU A 4 2.29 -12.68 6.06
CA LEU A 4 3.62 -12.14 6.29
C LEU A 4 3.51 -10.72 6.83
N LEU A 5 4.39 -10.37 7.75
CA LEU A 5 4.49 -9.05 8.34
C LEU A 5 5.78 -8.37 7.88
N GLY A 6 5.66 -7.26 7.19
CA GLY A 6 6.76 -6.32 7.01
C GLY A 6 6.77 -5.29 8.13
N GLY A 7 7.94 -4.72 8.42
CA GLY A 7 8.07 -3.75 9.51
C GLY A 7 9.36 -2.96 9.47
N TYR A 8 9.44 -1.90 10.28
CA TYR A 8 10.68 -1.18 10.49
C TYR A 8 11.58 -1.89 11.48
N THR A 9 12.85 -2.05 11.13
CA THR A 9 13.91 -2.59 12.00
C THR A 9 14.73 -1.44 12.60
N ALA A 10 15.80 -1.76 13.32
CA ALA A 10 16.61 -0.77 14.04
C ALA A 10 17.20 0.32 13.13
N ASP A 11 17.50 0.02 11.86
CA ASP A 11 17.98 0.99 10.87
C ASP A 11 16.95 2.07 10.52
N GLY A 12 15.66 1.76 10.69
CA GLY A 12 14.53 2.69 10.55
C GLY A 12 13.94 3.14 11.88
N GLY A 13 14.63 2.95 12.99
CA GLY A 13 14.14 3.31 14.33
C GLY A 13 13.01 2.41 14.83
N GLY A 14 12.78 1.26 14.21
CA GLY A 14 11.76 0.29 14.60
C GLY A 14 12.32 -0.88 15.39
N ALA A 15 11.44 -1.79 15.78
CA ALA A 15 11.73 -2.94 16.64
C ALA A 15 11.56 -4.30 15.95
N ALA A 16 11.19 -4.34 14.66
CA ALA A 16 11.12 -5.58 13.90
C ALA A 16 12.54 -6.16 13.66
N GLU A 17 12.62 -7.44 13.33
CA GLU A 17 13.89 -8.11 13.00
C GLU A 17 13.97 -8.53 11.52
N GLY A 18 12.94 -8.23 10.75
CA GLY A 18 12.78 -8.64 9.36
C GLY A 18 11.33 -8.95 9.01
N ILE A 19 11.12 -9.93 8.14
CA ILE A 19 9.77 -10.40 7.78
C ILE A 19 9.30 -11.43 8.82
N GLY A 20 8.17 -11.17 9.46
CA GLY A 20 7.53 -12.07 10.43
C GLY A 20 6.36 -12.86 9.84
N VAL A 21 5.79 -13.80 10.64
CA VAL A 21 4.59 -14.57 10.28
C VAL A 21 3.51 -14.42 11.34
N LEU A 22 2.30 -14.10 10.89
CA LEU A 22 1.08 -14.01 11.68
C LEU A 22 0.06 -15.04 11.21
N LEU A 23 -0.67 -15.66 12.14
CA LEU A 23 -1.90 -16.41 11.87
C LEU A 23 -3.10 -15.67 12.40
N ALA A 24 -4.17 -15.60 11.61
CA ALA A 24 -5.47 -15.08 12.01
C ALA A 24 -6.54 -16.15 11.78
N GLY A 25 -7.20 -16.58 12.87
CA GLY A 25 -8.24 -17.59 12.88
C GLY A 25 -7.76 -19.00 12.54
N ASP A 26 -8.68 -19.96 12.64
CA ASP A 26 -8.47 -21.34 12.21
C ASP A 26 -8.64 -21.43 10.69
N PRO A 27 -7.83 -22.22 9.96
CA PRO A 27 -8.05 -22.49 8.54
C PRO A 27 -9.45 -23.00 8.20
N ASP A 28 -10.05 -23.77 9.12
CA ASP A 28 -11.37 -24.39 8.95
C ASP A 28 -12.52 -23.50 9.46
N ASP A 29 -12.23 -22.38 10.16
CA ASP A 29 -13.23 -21.41 10.60
C ASP A 29 -13.51 -20.39 9.50
N ALA A 30 -14.81 -20.12 9.22
CA ALA A 30 -15.24 -19.11 8.28
C ALA A 30 -14.92 -17.67 8.77
N SER A 31 -14.69 -17.48 10.06
CA SER A 31 -14.37 -16.19 10.69
C SER A 31 -12.88 -16.03 10.89
N ALA A 32 -12.29 -14.96 10.34
CA ALA A 32 -10.91 -14.56 10.65
C ALA A 32 -10.79 -13.86 12.01
N ALA A 33 -11.91 -13.60 12.72
CA ALA A 33 -11.94 -13.06 14.08
C ALA A 33 -11.52 -14.07 15.15
N GLY A 34 -11.09 -15.28 14.77
CA GLY A 34 -10.45 -16.26 15.63
C GLY A 34 -9.16 -15.74 16.25
N GLU A 35 -8.44 -16.59 16.93
CA GLU A 35 -7.20 -16.20 17.63
C GLU A 35 -6.19 -15.59 16.66
N LEU A 36 -5.56 -14.50 17.09
CA LEU A 36 -4.35 -13.99 16.48
C LEU A 36 -3.15 -14.61 17.18
N SER A 37 -2.20 -15.13 16.43
CA SER A 37 -0.95 -15.62 16.97
C SER A 37 0.22 -15.28 16.06
N ARG A 38 1.32 -14.82 16.65
CA ARG A 38 2.59 -14.67 15.93
C ARG A 38 3.32 -16.00 15.97
N ARG A 39 3.49 -16.65 14.81
CA ARG A 39 4.12 -17.98 14.73
C ARG A 39 5.63 -17.90 14.64
N ALA A 40 6.15 -17.03 13.80
CA ALA A 40 7.57 -16.74 13.71
C ALA A 40 7.81 -15.24 13.91
N ALA A 41 8.66 -14.88 14.86
CA ALA A 41 9.11 -13.50 15.05
C ALA A 41 9.85 -13.03 13.79
N THR A 42 10.63 -13.93 13.18
CA THR A 42 11.46 -13.66 12.03
C THR A 42 11.46 -14.89 11.12
N ALA A 43 10.74 -14.82 10.00
CA ALA A 43 10.78 -15.81 8.93
C ALA A 43 12.05 -15.66 8.09
N VAL A 44 12.52 -14.42 7.95
CA VAL A 44 13.83 -14.06 7.37
C VAL A 44 14.25 -12.69 7.91
N ARG A 45 15.54 -12.55 8.23
CA ARG A 45 16.14 -11.25 8.60
C ARG A 45 16.26 -10.36 7.37
N ALA A 46 15.85 -9.11 7.52
CA ALA A 46 15.93 -8.09 6.49
C ALA A 46 15.88 -6.70 7.15
N ASP A 47 16.58 -5.72 6.59
CA ASP A 47 16.61 -4.36 7.10
C ASP A 47 15.37 -3.58 6.64
N SER A 48 14.53 -3.17 7.56
CA SER A 48 13.29 -2.41 7.34
C SER A 48 12.49 -2.83 6.09
N PRO A 49 12.02 -4.12 6.00
CA PRO A 49 11.18 -4.58 4.91
C PRO A 49 9.79 -3.95 5.06
N SER A 50 9.68 -2.64 4.79
CA SER A 50 8.49 -1.84 5.10
C SER A 50 7.30 -2.15 4.21
N TRP A 51 7.55 -2.67 3.01
CA TRP A 51 6.55 -3.18 2.09
C TRP A 51 7.00 -4.51 1.49
N ILE A 52 6.08 -5.47 1.43
CA ILE A 52 6.32 -6.78 0.86
C ILE A 52 5.21 -7.18 -0.12
N THR A 53 5.56 -7.92 -1.17
CA THR A 53 4.60 -8.41 -2.17
C THR A 53 5.01 -9.77 -2.74
N TRP A 54 4.01 -10.60 -3.09
CA TRP A 54 4.26 -11.89 -3.73
C TRP A 54 4.55 -11.78 -5.21
N HIS A 55 5.38 -12.68 -5.71
CA HIS A 55 5.41 -13.03 -7.13
C HIS A 55 4.07 -13.70 -7.52
N PRO A 56 3.49 -13.42 -8.70
CA PRO A 56 2.17 -13.94 -9.06
C PRO A 56 2.08 -15.47 -9.21
N SER A 57 3.20 -16.16 -9.46
CA SER A 57 3.23 -17.61 -9.74
C SER A 57 4.37 -18.38 -9.07
N LEU A 58 5.39 -17.70 -8.54
CA LEU A 58 6.51 -18.34 -7.86
C LEU A 58 6.41 -18.15 -6.34
N PRO A 59 6.96 -19.07 -5.53
CA PRO A 59 7.01 -18.93 -4.09
C PRO A 59 8.11 -17.92 -3.66
N VAL A 60 8.02 -16.70 -4.20
CA VAL A 60 8.98 -15.62 -4.01
C VAL A 60 8.27 -14.37 -3.50
N VAL A 61 8.84 -13.73 -2.50
CA VAL A 61 8.41 -12.43 -1.95
C VAL A 61 9.47 -11.38 -2.25
N TYR A 62 9.05 -10.20 -2.65
CA TYR A 62 9.90 -9.02 -2.80
C TYR A 62 9.65 -8.06 -1.67
N ALA A 63 10.72 -7.51 -1.12
CA ALA A 63 10.67 -6.52 -0.06
C ALA A 63 11.33 -5.21 -0.49
N ALA A 64 10.68 -4.10 -0.18
CA ALA A 64 11.28 -2.78 -0.15
C ALA A 64 12.06 -2.64 1.17
N LEU A 65 13.38 -2.64 1.10
CA LEU A 65 14.28 -2.38 2.23
C LEU A 65 14.46 -0.86 2.35
N GLU A 66 13.48 -0.20 2.98
CA GLU A 66 13.21 1.24 2.84
C GLU A 66 14.44 2.11 3.14
N HIS A 67 15.09 1.90 4.27
CA HIS A 67 16.22 2.72 4.72
C HIS A 67 17.54 2.36 4.03
N ARG A 68 17.58 1.20 3.34
CA ARG A 68 18.73 0.81 2.52
C ARG A 68 18.61 1.27 1.07
N GLY A 69 17.41 1.68 0.63
CA GLY A 69 17.16 2.04 -0.77
C GLY A 69 17.27 0.83 -1.72
N LEU A 70 17.01 -0.38 -1.23
CA LEU A 70 17.20 -1.63 -1.95
C LEU A 70 15.88 -2.41 -2.10
N VAL A 71 15.78 -3.21 -3.15
CA VAL A 71 14.74 -4.25 -3.32
C VAL A 71 15.40 -5.62 -3.26
N GLN A 72 14.89 -6.49 -2.37
CA GLN A 72 15.39 -7.85 -2.18
C GLN A 72 14.29 -8.87 -2.44
N ALA A 73 14.64 -9.94 -3.17
CA ALA A 73 13.79 -11.12 -3.31
C ALA A 73 14.14 -12.18 -2.24
N PHE A 74 13.10 -12.88 -1.76
CA PHE A 74 13.22 -13.99 -0.82
C PHE A 74 12.40 -15.17 -1.32
N ARG A 75 13.02 -16.36 -1.41
CA ARG A 75 12.35 -17.61 -1.79
C ARG A 75 11.83 -18.30 -0.53
N ARG A 76 10.58 -18.75 -0.58
CA ARG A 76 10.01 -19.60 0.45
C ARG A 76 10.70 -20.96 0.45
N ILE A 77 11.25 -21.38 1.58
CA ILE A 77 11.93 -22.66 1.78
C ILE A 77 11.23 -23.58 2.79
N GLY A 78 10.19 -23.07 3.41
CA GLY A 78 9.35 -23.79 4.38
C GLY A 78 8.08 -23.01 4.65
N ASP A 79 7.23 -23.51 5.52
CA ASP A 79 5.95 -22.90 5.84
C ASP A 79 6.07 -21.48 6.45
N GLU A 80 7.11 -21.26 7.22
CA GLU A 80 7.37 -20.02 7.96
C GLU A 80 8.83 -19.56 7.77
N SER A 81 9.48 -20.01 6.69
CA SER A 81 10.90 -19.77 6.46
C SER A 81 11.17 -19.32 5.04
N PHE A 82 12.02 -18.32 4.91
CA PHE A 82 12.47 -17.79 3.62
C PHE A 82 14.00 -17.66 3.60
N ALA A 83 14.56 -17.69 2.40
CA ALA A 83 15.97 -17.44 2.15
C ALA A 83 16.14 -16.33 1.11
N PRO A 84 17.17 -15.48 1.19
CA PRO A 84 17.49 -14.51 0.16
C PRO A 84 17.65 -15.19 -1.22
N LEU A 85 17.11 -14.56 -2.26
CA LEU A 85 17.15 -15.04 -3.64
C LEU A 85 17.89 -14.02 -4.51
N GLY A 86 19.15 -14.30 -4.79
CA GLY A 86 20.04 -13.36 -5.46
C GLY A 86 20.47 -12.18 -4.59
N GLU A 87 21.23 -11.27 -5.19
CA GLU A 87 21.66 -10.04 -4.53
C GLU A 87 20.54 -8.98 -4.54
N PRO A 88 20.47 -8.11 -3.52
CA PRO A 88 19.56 -6.98 -3.54
C PRO A 88 19.94 -5.98 -4.64
N VAL A 89 18.93 -5.33 -5.22
CA VAL A 89 19.12 -4.35 -6.29
C VAL A 89 18.82 -2.95 -5.78
N ALA A 90 19.69 -1.99 -6.13
CA ALA A 90 19.46 -0.59 -5.78
C ALA A 90 18.23 -0.03 -6.48
N ALA A 91 17.38 0.63 -5.73
CA ALA A 91 16.20 1.35 -6.22
C ALA A 91 16.38 2.87 -6.07
N GLY A 92 16.33 3.40 -4.85
CA GLY A 92 16.42 4.83 -4.57
C GLY A 92 16.18 5.12 -3.10
N GLU A 93 16.27 6.38 -2.71
CA GLU A 93 16.12 6.77 -1.30
C GLU A 93 14.71 6.48 -0.77
N ALA A 94 14.64 5.88 0.41
CA ALA A 94 13.40 5.52 1.08
C ALA A 94 12.41 4.80 0.15
N VAL A 95 12.87 3.69 -0.48
CA VAL A 95 11.98 2.82 -1.27
C VAL A 95 10.87 2.28 -0.38
N CYS A 96 9.63 2.71 -0.59
CA CYS A 96 8.52 2.44 0.32
C CYS A 96 7.43 1.53 -0.25
N HIS A 97 7.50 1.20 -1.53
CA HIS A 97 6.52 0.32 -2.18
C HIS A 97 7.14 -0.45 -3.35
N VAL A 98 6.75 -1.71 -3.48
CA VAL A 98 7.08 -2.56 -4.64
C VAL A 98 5.84 -3.30 -5.13
N ALA A 99 5.67 -3.40 -6.45
CA ALA A 99 4.63 -4.20 -7.08
C ALA A 99 5.22 -5.06 -8.18
N VAL A 100 4.74 -6.30 -8.30
CA VAL A 100 5.14 -7.24 -9.35
C VAL A 100 4.15 -7.20 -10.49
N ALA A 101 4.63 -7.17 -11.73
CA ALA A 101 3.80 -7.27 -12.90
C ALA A 101 3.04 -8.62 -12.92
N PRO A 102 1.81 -8.67 -13.46
CA PRO A 102 1.06 -9.92 -13.60
C PRO A 102 1.79 -10.99 -14.43
N SER A 103 2.69 -10.58 -15.34
CA SER A 103 3.58 -11.48 -16.10
C SER A 103 4.66 -12.16 -15.25
N GLY A 104 4.98 -11.60 -14.08
CA GLY A 104 6.02 -12.10 -13.20
C GLY A 104 7.46 -11.78 -13.63
N ASP A 105 7.66 -10.96 -14.64
CA ASP A 105 9.00 -10.66 -15.21
C ASP A 105 9.56 -9.29 -14.79
N THR A 106 8.78 -8.52 -14.04
CA THR A 106 9.10 -7.12 -13.70
C THR A 106 8.57 -6.75 -12.32
N VAL A 107 9.39 -6.05 -11.54
CA VAL A 107 8.98 -5.30 -10.34
C VAL A 107 9.11 -3.81 -10.64
N ILE A 108 8.16 -3.01 -10.19
CA ILE A 108 8.32 -1.56 -10.13
C ILE A 108 8.37 -1.14 -8.66
N ALA A 109 9.38 -0.36 -8.32
CA ALA A 109 9.61 0.20 -6.99
C ALA A 109 9.32 1.71 -6.99
N ALA A 110 8.70 2.21 -5.92
CA ALA A 110 8.49 3.63 -5.67
C ALA A 110 9.34 4.09 -4.49
N CYS A 111 10.07 5.19 -4.66
CA CYS A 111 11.04 5.73 -3.71
C CYS A 111 10.55 7.10 -3.22
N TRP A 112 10.17 7.18 -1.95
CA TRP A 112 9.64 8.41 -1.36
C TRP A 112 10.72 9.46 -1.14
N GLY A 113 11.97 9.04 -0.87
CA GLY A 113 13.07 9.94 -0.52
C GLY A 113 13.48 10.86 -1.67
N ASP A 114 13.60 10.30 -2.86
CA ASP A 114 14.09 10.99 -4.06
C ASP A 114 13.08 11.08 -5.23
N GLY A 115 11.86 10.53 -5.05
CA GLY A 115 10.80 10.56 -6.05
C GLY A 115 10.98 9.60 -7.22
N ARG A 116 12.00 8.74 -7.19
CA ARG A 116 12.27 7.79 -8.27
C ARG A 116 11.22 6.69 -8.35
N LEU A 117 10.92 6.27 -9.57
CA LEU A 117 10.26 5.02 -9.90
C LEU A 117 11.26 4.15 -10.64
N VAL A 118 11.49 2.94 -10.16
CA VAL A 118 12.53 2.05 -10.69
C VAL A 118 11.91 0.75 -11.17
N ARG A 119 12.11 0.43 -12.44
CA ARG A 119 11.74 -0.84 -13.04
C ARG A 119 12.89 -1.83 -12.87
N ILE A 120 12.59 -2.98 -12.27
CA ILE A 120 13.53 -4.06 -12.01
C ILE A 120 13.08 -5.28 -12.81
N ARG A 121 13.92 -5.78 -13.70
CA ARG A 121 13.67 -7.02 -14.47
C ARG A 121 13.99 -8.22 -13.61
N LEU A 122 13.17 -9.27 -13.79
CA LEU A 122 13.33 -10.54 -13.09
C LEU A 122 13.75 -11.63 -14.09
N ASP A 123 14.52 -12.60 -13.62
CA ASP A 123 14.79 -13.84 -14.38
C ASP A 123 13.65 -14.86 -14.20
N GLY A 124 13.77 -16.02 -14.86
CA GLY A 124 12.77 -17.09 -14.79
C GLY A 124 12.60 -17.74 -13.41
N GLU A 125 13.49 -17.46 -12.45
CA GLU A 125 13.40 -17.91 -11.06
C GLU A 125 12.92 -16.81 -10.11
N GLY A 126 12.63 -15.61 -10.65
CA GLY A 126 12.19 -14.44 -9.90
C GLY A 126 13.32 -13.64 -9.24
N ARG A 127 14.60 -13.84 -9.67
CA ARG A 127 15.69 -13.01 -9.16
C ARG A 127 15.68 -11.64 -9.81
N PRO A 128 15.87 -10.56 -9.06
CA PRO A 128 16.18 -9.24 -9.62
C PRO A 128 17.49 -9.28 -10.41
N VAL A 129 17.47 -8.77 -11.67
CA VAL A 129 18.64 -8.85 -12.57
C VAL A 129 19.18 -7.47 -12.94
N THR A 130 18.29 -6.57 -13.39
CA THR A 130 18.66 -5.23 -13.82
C THR A 130 17.64 -4.21 -13.37
N ALA A 131 18.08 -3.00 -13.05
CA ALA A 131 17.24 -1.88 -12.70
C ALA A 131 17.41 -0.73 -13.69
N ALA A 132 16.32 -0.01 -13.95
CA ALA A 132 16.29 1.19 -14.78
C ALA A 132 15.23 2.16 -14.28
N ASP A 133 15.54 3.44 -14.26
CA ASP A 133 14.60 4.48 -13.88
C ASP A 133 13.48 4.62 -14.91
N LEU A 134 12.28 4.87 -14.44
CA LEU A 134 11.20 5.42 -15.27
C LEU A 134 11.38 6.94 -15.41
N ALA A 135 10.65 7.55 -16.35
CA ALA A 135 10.71 8.99 -16.56
C ALA A 135 10.35 9.74 -15.26
N ALA A 136 11.19 10.70 -14.88
CA ALA A 136 10.99 11.54 -13.70
C ALA A 136 9.64 12.28 -13.77
N ALA A 137 9.08 12.61 -12.61
CA ALA A 137 7.93 13.48 -12.52
C ALA A 137 8.37 14.94 -12.65
N GLU A 138 7.48 15.78 -13.21
CA GLU A 138 7.63 17.23 -13.22
C GLU A 138 6.57 17.87 -12.32
N ASP A 139 6.93 18.94 -11.59
CA ASP A 139 5.96 19.63 -10.74
C ASP A 139 4.91 20.36 -11.62
N PRO A 140 3.64 19.93 -11.63
CA PRO A 140 2.61 20.53 -12.47
C PRO A 140 2.25 21.95 -12.03
N TYR A 141 2.66 22.33 -10.82
CA TYR A 141 2.44 23.66 -10.23
C TYR A 141 3.65 24.59 -10.34
N ALA A 142 4.71 24.19 -11.04
CA ALA A 142 5.84 25.07 -11.35
C ALA A 142 5.42 26.08 -12.42
N LEU A 143 5.31 27.36 -12.07
CA LEU A 143 4.92 28.42 -13.00
C LEU A 143 6.09 28.80 -13.91
N GLY A 144 5.93 28.60 -15.23
CA GLY A 144 6.89 29.05 -16.25
C GLY A 144 8.30 28.51 -16.10
N GLY A 145 8.45 27.30 -15.57
CA GLY A 145 9.74 26.69 -15.28
C GLY A 145 10.43 27.23 -14.01
N ILE A 146 9.79 28.12 -13.28
CA ILE A 146 10.26 28.60 -11.97
C ILE A 146 9.63 27.74 -10.89
N SER A 147 10.44 26.88 -10.28
CA SER A 147 10.02 26.11 -9.12
C SER A 147 9.63 27.06 -7.98
N ALA A 148 8.64 26.66 -7.19
CA ALA A 148 8.32 27.35 -5.94
C ALA A 148 9.59 27.41 -5.06
N THR A 149 9.74 28.47 -4.28
CA THR A 149 10.87 28.60 -3.35
C THR A 149 10.36 28.39 -1.92
N PRO A 150 10.74 27.30 -1.23
CA PRO A 150 11.61 26.19 -1.68
C PRO A 150 10.92 25.29 -2.73
N PRO A 151 11.71 24.61 -3.60
CA PRO A 151 11.17 23.66 -4.56
C PRO A 151 10.41 22.53 -3.86
N ARG A 152 9.27 22.12 -4.42
CA ARG A 152 8.55 20.92 -3.96
C ARG A 152 9.34 19.68 -4.39
N PRO A 153 9.61 18.73 -3.51
CA PRO A 153 10.23 17.47 -3.91
C PRO A 153 9.20 16.50 -4.48
N SER A 154 9.55 15.77 -5.55
CA SER A 154 8.84 14.56 -5.96
C SER A 154 8.92 13.51 -4.84
N ARG A 155 7.84 12.76 -4.62
CA ARG A 155 7.70 11.73 -3.56
C ARG A 155 6.90 10.54 -4.10
N ALA A 156 7.51 9.74 -4.98
CA ALA A 156 6.84 8.55 -5.49
C ALA A 156 6.51 7.60 -4.33
N HIS A 157 5.22 7.17 -4.24
CA HIS A 157 4.79 6.44 -3.05
C HIS A 157 4.19 5.06 -3.32
N HIS A 158 3.43 4.89 -4.39
CA HIS A 158 2.69 3.65 -4.65
C HIS A 158 2.74 3.24 -6.11
N VAL A 159 2.69 1.95 -6.36
CA VAL A 159 2.62 1.35 -7.70
C VAL A 159 1.48 0.34 -7.73
N ARG A 160 0.68 0.38 -8.78
CA ARG A 160 -0.39 -0.61 -9.01
C ARG A 160 -0.49 -0.99 -10.48
N PHE A 161 -0.40 -2.28 -10.75
CA PHE A 161 -0.75 -2.83 -12.06
C PHE A 161 -2.27 -2.89 -12.19
N LEU A 162 -2.78 -2.35 -13.29
CA LEU A 162 -4.20 -2.27 -13.63
C LEU A 162 -4.51 -3.14 -14.85
N PRO A 163 -5.80 -3.43 -15.12
CA PRO A 163 -6.19 -4.07 -16.37
C PRO A 163 -5.71 -3.32 -17.62
N ARG A 164 -5.74 -3.98 -18.78
CA ARG A 164 -5.36 -3.41 -20.07
C ARG A 164 -3.92 -2.91 -20.13
N ASN A 165 -3.01 -3.64 -19.48
CA ASN A 165 -1.58 -3.36 -19.50
C ASN A 165 -1.23 -1.91 -19.07
N THR A 166 -1.89 -1.43 -18.04
CA THR A 166 -1.70 -0.09 -17.48
C THR A 166 -1.05 -0.20 -16.11
N VAL A 167 -0.15 0.71 -15.78
CA VAL A 167 0.40 0.88 -14.43
C VAL A 167 -0.01 2.25 -13.91
N ALA A 168 -0.49 2.32 -12.68
CA ALA A 168 -0.72 3.56 -11.97
C ALA A 168 0.34 3.74 -10.89
N THR A 169 0.89 4.95 -10.79
CA THR A 169 1.79 5.35 -9.71
C THR A 169 1.33 6.64 -9.09
N THR A 170 1.60 6.84 -7.80
CA THR A 170 1.30 8.09 -7.11
C THR A 170 2.59 8.84 -6.81
N ASP A 171 2.54 10.16 -6.93
CA ASP A 171 3.58 11.07 -6.43
C ASP A 171 2.95 12.01 -5.40
N LEU A 172 3.23 11.73 -4.14
CA LEU A 172 2.70 12.46 -2.99
C LEU A 172 3.19 13.91 -2.96
N GLY A 173 4.43 14.15 -3.37
CA GLY A 173 5.04 15.47 -3.34
C GLY A 173 4.52 16.41 -4.43
N PHE A 174 4.22 15.88 -5.60
CA PHE A 174 3.76 16.66 -6.75
C PHE A 174 2.25 16.61 -6.98
N ASP A 175 1.50 15.91 -6.12
CA ASP A 175 0.05 15.74 -6.24
C ASP A 175 -0.37 15.07 -7.56
N LEU A 176 0.40 14.05 -7.99
CA LEU A 176 0.18 13.38 -9.27
C LEU A 176 -0.27 11.92 -9.10
N VAL A 177 -1.19 11.50 -9.95
CA VAL A 177 -1.42 10.09 -10.28
C VAL A 177 -0.99 9.88 -11.72
N ARG A 178 0.05 9.06 -11.93
CA ARG A 178 0.70 8.88 -13.22
C ARG A 178 0.32 7.53 -13.81
N PHE A 179 -0.09 7.50 -15.06
CA PHE A 179 -0.52 6.29 -15.77
C PHE A 179 0.46 5.95 -16.90
N TRP A 180 0.98 4.74 -16.86
CA TRP A 180 1.97 4.22 -17.79
C TRP A 180 1.36 3.08 -18.60
N HIS A 181 1.83 2.88 -19.83
CA HIS A 181 1.49 1.73 -20.63
C HIS A 181 2.57 0.66 -20.51
N GLY A 182 2.19 -0.60 -20.43
CA GLY A 182 3.12 -1.72 -20.27
C GLY A 182 3.82 -1.73 -18.90
N ASP A 183 5.12 -1.86 -18.93
CA ASP A 183 6.01 -1.87 -17.76
C ASP A 183 6.61 -0.48 -17.45
N GLY A 184 6.01 0.59 -18.01
CA GLY A 184 6.46 1.96 -17.79
C GLY A 184 7.55 2.46 -18.75
N GLY A 185 7.86 1.72 -19.81
CA GLY A 185 8.94 2.07 -20.74
C GLY A 185 8.69 3.28 -21.65
N GLN A 186 7.45 3.74 -21.78
CA GLN A 186 7.06 4.94 -22.54
C GLN A 186 6.43 5.93 -21.57
N GLY A 187 6.80 7.18 -21.55
CA GLY A 187 6.35 8.20 -20.63
C GLY A 187 4.93 8.06 -20.08
N SER A 188 4.61 8.75 -19.00
CA SER A 188 3.30 8.69 -18.33
C SER A 188 2.30 9.69 -18.93
N ARG A 189 1.01 9.43 -18.66
CA ARG A 189 -0.06 10.43 -18.72
C ARG A 189 -0.46 10.74 -17.29
N ASP A 190 -0.42 11.99 -16.92
CA ASP A 190 -0.53 12.39 -15.52
C ASP A 190 -1.90 13.03 -15.25
N VAL A 191 -2.52 12.63 -14.13
CA VAL A 191 -3.70 13.28 -13.56
C VAL A 191 -3.23 14.11 -12.37
N VAL A 192 -3.44 15.42 -12.47
CA VAL A 192 -3.08 16.36 -11.40
C VAL A 192 -4.24 16.47 -10.42
N LEU A 193 -3.96 16.20 -9.15
CA LEU A 193 -4.89 16.45 -8.04
C LEU A 193 -4.69 17.87 -7.49
N PRO A 194 -5.64 18.41 -6.73
CA PRO A 194 -5.47 19.71 -6.09
C PRO A 194 -4.18 19.80 -5.29
N ARG A 195 -3.54 20.98 -5.33
CA ARG A 195 -2.25 21.20 -4.67
C ARG A 195 -2.31 20.92 -3.17
N GLY A 196 -1.38 20.12 -2.68
CA GLY A 196 -1.26 19.76 -1.26
C GLY A 196 -2.13 18.57 -0.83
N THR A 197 -2.70 17.83 -1.77
CA THR A 197 -3.48 16.63 -1.44
C THR A 197 -2.61 15.45 -1.04
N GLY A 198 -1.47 15.25 -1.68
CA GLY A 198 -0.55 14.15 -1.40
C GLY A 198 -1.11 12.77 -1.68
N PRO A 199 -1.33 12.37 -2.96
CA PRO A 199 -1.81 11.03 -3.30
C PRO A 199 -0.82 9.97 -2.83
N ARG A 200 -1.31 9.02 -2.03
CA ARG A 200 -0.48 8.04 -1.34
C ARG A 200 -0.67 6.63 -1.88
N HIS A 201 -1.72 5.93 -1.49
CA HIS A 201 -2.03 4.58 -1.93
C HIS A 201 -3.23 4.57 -2.88
N SER A 202 -3.32 3.53 -3.70
CA SER A 202 -4.42 3.35 -4.64
C SER A 202 -4.89 1.90 -4.67
N ARG A 203 -6.18 1.71 -4.97
CA ARG A 203 -6.79 0.39 -5.14
C ARG A 203 -7.71 0.37 -6.35
N TRP A 204 -7.57 -0.68 -7.17
CA TRP A 204 -8.47 -0.94 -8.28
C TRP A 204 -9.77 -1.54 -7.77
N HIS A 205 -10.88 -0.96 -8.17
CA HIS A 205 -12.21 -1.44 -7.82
C HIS A 205 -12.85 -2.20 -9.01
N PRO A 206 -13.64 -3.27 -8.78
CA PRO A 206 -14.31 -4.02 -9.84
C PRO A 206 -15.21 -3.19 -10.75
N SER A 207 -15.71 -2.05 -10.28
CA SER A 207 -16.47 -1.09 -11.10
C SER A 207 -15.69 -0.42 -12.23
N GLY A 208 -14.37 -0.61 -12.29
CA GLY A 208 -13.53 0.04 -13.30
C GLY A 208 -12.92 1.37 -12.83
N HIS A 209 -13.01 1.69 -11.54
CA HIS A 209 -12.42 2.88 -10.94
C HIS A 209 -11.12 2.56 -10.20
N LEU A 210 -10.16 3.49 -10.27
CA LEU A 210 -9.00 3.52 -9.38
C LEU A 210 -9.31 4.47 -8.23
N PHE A 211 -9.39 3.95 -7.02
CA PHE A 211 -9.50 4.80 -5.83
C PHE A 211 -8.12 5.16 -5.32
N VAL A 212 -7.93 6.43 -5.00
CA VAL A 212 -6.67 7.00 -4.52
C VAL A 212 -6.93 7.74 -3.23
N VAL A 213 -6.26 7.33 -2.16
CA VAL A 213 -6.28 8.05 -0.89
C VAL A 213 -5.16 9.08 -0.86
N THR A 214 -5.49 10.26 -0.35
CA THR A 214 -4.53 11.36 -0.18
C THR A 214 -4.11 11.46 1.28
N GLU A 215 -2.80 11.45 1.51
CA GLU A 215 -2.23 11.48 2.86
C GLU A 215 -2.48 12.82 3.56
N LEU A 216 -2.26 13.93 2.84
CA LEU A 216 -2.22 15.25 3.44
C LEU A 216 -3.60 15.92 3.55
N SER A 217 -4.45 15.74 2.53
CA SER A 217 -5.82 16.30 2.56
C SER A 217 -6.86 15.34 3.14
N THR A 218 -6.48 14.08 3.42
CA THR A 218 -7.39 13.04 3.96
C THR A 218 -8.68 12.88 3.15
N GLU A 219 -8.51 12.77 1.83
CA GLU A 219 -9.60 12.57 0.86
C GLU A 219 -9.47 11.23 0.13
N LEU A 220 -10.56 10.77 -0.44
CA LEU A 220 -10.60 9.65 -1.36
C LEU A 220 -11.07 10.13 -2.72
N TYR A 221 -10.23 9.97 -3.74
CA TYR A 221 -10.56 10.27 -5.13
C TYR A 221 -10.88 9.00 -5.90
N ALA A 222 -11.91 9.09 -6.76
CA ALA A 222 -12.22 8.08 -7.77
C ALA A 222 -11.74 8.57 -9.14
N LEU A 223 -10.90 7.77 -9.80
CA LEU A 223 -10.39 8.04 -11.13
C LEU A 223 -10.88 6.97 -12.10
N ALA A 224 -11.26 7.36 -13.30
CA ALA A 224 -11.65 6.44 -14.38
C ALA A 224 -11.15 6.95 -15.74
N PRO A 225 -10.91 6.04 -16.72
CA PRO A 225 -10.64 6.45 -18.08
C PRO A 225 -11.93 6.95 -18.76
N ASP A 226 -11.81 7.98 -19.55
CA ASP A 226 -12.87 8.41 -20.46
C ASP A 226 -12.97 7.45 -21.68
N PRO A 227 -13.95 7.65 -22.60
CA PRO A 227 -14.07 6.82 -23.80
C PRO A 227 -12.83 6.79 -24.71
N ASN A 228 -11.96 7.80 -24.62
CA ASN A 228 -10.69 7.87 -25.36
C ASN A 228 -9.53 7.25 -24.58
N GLY A 229 -9.79 6.69 -23.40
CA GLY A 229 -8.78 6.08 -22.53
C GLY A 229 -7.94 7.09 -21.74
N GLN A 230 -8.37 8.36 -21.66
CA GLN A 230 -7.72 9.35 -20.82
C GLN A 230 -8.26 9.27 -19.39
N TRP A 231 -7.35 9.10 -18.44
CA TRP A 231 -7.69 9.07 -17.02
C TRP A 231 -8.04 10.46 -16.50
N ARG A 232 -9.07 10.52 -15.66
CA ARG A 232 -9.52 11.74 -15.01
C ARG A 232 -10.14 11.45 -13.65
N VAL A 233 -10.21 12.46 -12.80
CA VAL A 233 -11.00 12.43 -11.57
C VAL A 233 -12.48 12.46 -11.95
N VAL A 234 -13.25 11.50 -11.45
CA VAL A 234 -14.70 11.40 -11.66
C VAL A 234 -15.48 11.58 -10.35
N GLY A 235 -14.82 11.52 -9.20
CA GLY A 235 -15.40 11.76 -7.88
C GLY A 235 -14.32 12.01 -6.85
N GLY A 236 -14.69 12.63 -5.74
CA GLY A 236 -13.80 12.86 -4.59
C GLY A 236 -14.59 13.34 -3.39
N VAL A 237 -14.24 12.82 -2.21
CA VAL A 237 -14.88 13.20 -0.94
C VAL A 237 -13.86 13.17 0.20
N PRO A 238 -14.04 13.97 1.26
CA PRO A 238 -13.29 13.79 2.49
C PRO A 238 -13.51 12.38 3.07
N LEU A 239 -12.48 11.77 3.64
CA LEU A 239 -12.58 10.47 4.31
C LEU A 239 -13.58 10.50 5.46
N SER A 240 -13.62 11.63 6.18
CA SER A 240 -14.57 11.87 7.24
C SER A 240 -14.73 13.39 7.46
N PRO A 241 -15.94 13.87 7.75
CA PRO A 241 -16.12 15.26 8.21
C PRO A 241 -15.52 15.50 9.62
N ALA A 242 -15.18 14.42 10.34
CA ALA A 242 -14.59 14.46 11.68
C ALA A 242 -13.07 14.19 11.66
N ALA A 243 -12.42 14.18 10.51
CA ALA A 243 -10.95 14.10 10.43
C ALA A 243 -10.31 15.30 11.13
N LEU A 244 -9.24 15.03 11.90
CA LEU A 244 -8.59 16.06 12.71
C LEU A 244 -7.43 16.72 11.94
N PRO A 245 -7.11 17.98 12.23
CA PRO A 245 -5.87 18.57 11.75
C PRO A 245 -4.66 17.73 12.19
N GLY A 246 -3.77 17.41 11.25
CA GLY A 246 -2.62 16.53 11.51
C GLY A 246 -2.90 15.06 11.26
N ASP A 247 -4.11 14.66 10.91
CA ASP A 247 -4.37 13.32 10.38
C ASP A 247 -3.59 13.09 9.08
N ALA A 248 -3.14 11.85 8.91
CA ALA A 248 -2.42 11.43 7.72
C ALA A 248 -2.95 10.07 7.28
N ALA A 249 -3.64 10.03 6.14
CA ALA A 249 -4.18 8.79 5.63
C ALA A 249 -3.06 7.84 5.17
N ALA A 250 -3.28 6.53 5.29
CA ALA A 250 -2.27 5.53 5.00
C ALA A 250 -2.73 4.53 3.93
N GLU A 251 -3.33 3.42 4.32
CA GLU A 251 -3.72 2.32 3.43
C GLU A 251 -5.18 2.45 3.00
N LEU A 252 -5.52 1.78 1.90
CA LEU A 252 -6.88 1.50 1.45
C LEU A 252 -7.14 0.00 1.44
N ALA A 253 -8.31 -0.42 1.90
CA ALA A 253 -8.82 -1.77 1.68
C ALA A 253 -10.31 -1.73 1.30
N PHE A 254 -10.80 -2.77 0.60
CA PHE A 254 -12.21 -2.94 0.30
C PHE A 254 -12.82 -4.03 1.17
N SER A 255 -14.13 -3.90 1.44
CA SER A 255 -14.93 -5.05 1.84
C SER A 255 -14.91 -6.12 0.73
N ARG A 256 -15.22 -7.36 1.08
CA ARG A 256 -15.18 -8.49 0.13
C ARG A 256 -16.07 -8.28 -1.10
N ASP A 257 -17.21 -7.64 -0.92
CA ASP A 257 -18.18 -7.32 -1.98
C ASP A 257 -17.89 -6.00 -2.71
N GLY A 258 -16.85 -5.25 -2.29
CA GLY A 258 -16.48 -3.96 -2.84
C GLY A 258 -17.38 -2.80 -2.43
N ARG A 259 -18.43 -3.02 -1.62
CA ARG A 259 -19.37 -1.95 -1.23
C ARG A 259 -18.77 -0.91 -0.31
N TYR A 260 -17.74 -1.26 0.45
CA TYR A 260 -17.12 -0.36 1.41
C TYR A 260 -15.63 -0.23 1.18
N VAL A 261 -15.13 0.97 1.46
CA VAL A 261 -13.70 1.31 1.45
C VAL A 261 -13.30 1.69 2.87
N TYR A 262 -12.14 1.21 3.29
CA TYR A 262 -11.53 1.53 4.58
C TYR A 262 -10.25 2.30 4.36
N ALA A 263 -10.04 3.38 5.12
CA ALA A 263 -8.80 4.16 5.10
C ALA A 263 -8.31 4.41 6.53
N GLY A 264 -7.06 4.07 6.82
CA GLY A 264 -6.44 4.33 8.13
C GLY A 264 -5.98 5.78 8.26
N LEU A 265 -6.29 6.44 9.39
CA LEU A 265 -5.84 7.78 9.76
C LEU A 265 -4.87 7.69 10.93
N ARG A 266 -3.60 8.03 10.69
CA ARG A 266 -2.50 7.79 11.65
C ARG A 266 -2.44 8.80 12.80
N GLY A 267 -2.99 10.01 12.61
CA GLY A 267 -3.00 11.05 13.65
C GLY A 267 -4.05 10.76 14.74
N SER A 268 -5.30 10.54 14.31
CA SER A 268 -6.43 10.24 15.21
C SER A 268 -6.52 8.77 15.61
N ASN A 269 -5.71 7.88 15.03
CA ASN A 269 -5.77 6.43 15.25
C ASN A 269 -7.13 5.81 14.90
N THR A 270 -7.70 6.23 13.79
CA THR A 270 -9.03 5.81 13.35
C THR A 270 -9.02 5.13 11.98
N LEU A 271 -10.13 4.44 11.67
CA LEU A 271 -10.45 3.94 10.34
C LEU A 271 -11.67 4.69 9.82
N ALA A 272 -11.51 5.37 8.70
CA ALA A 272 -12.63 5.92 7.94
C ALA A 272 -13.29 4.81 7.11
N VAL A 273 -14.61 4.79 7.09
CA VAL A 273 -15.45 3.86 6.33
C VAL A 273 -16.27 4.66 5.33
N LEU A 274 -16.14 4.32 4.05
CA LEU A 274 -16.92 4.94 2.97
C LEU A 274 -17.71 3.86 2.22
N GLU A 275 -18.92 4.19 1.81
CA GLU A 275 -19.74 3.36 0.93
C GLU A 275 -19.50 3.76 -0.53
N VAL A 276 -19.32 2.76 -1.38
CA VAL A 276 -19.23 2.92 -2.84
C VAL A 276 -20.61 2.71 -3.42
N ARG A 277 -21.12 3.67 -4.19
CA ARG A 277 -22.49 3.68 -4.74
C ARG A 277 -22.49 3.84 -6.27
N GLY A 278 -23.66 3.60 -6.82
CA GLY A 278 -23.91 3.75 -8.25
C GLY A 278 -22.98 2.85 -9.07
N ASP A 279 -22.35 3.44 -10.06
CA ASP A 279 -21.36 2.78 -10.94
C ASP A 279 -19.94 2.74 -10.34
N GLY A 280 -19.75 3.26 -9.12
CA GLY A 280 -18.45 3.32 -8.42
C GLY A 280 -17.84 4.73 -8.34
N ALA A 281 -18.43 5.74 -8.95
CA ALA A 281 -17.96 7.13 -8.88
C ALA A 281 -18.49 7.87 -7.65
N GLU A 282 -19.62 7.44 -7.10
CA GLU A 282 -20.24 8.06 -5.92
C GLU A 282 -19.68 7.42 -4.63
N LEU A 283 -19.06 8.23 -3.80
CA LEU A 283 -18.45 7.84 -2.53
C LEU A 283 -19.17 8.57 -1.39
N ARG A 284 -19.53 7.83 -0.33
CA ARG A 284 -20.21 8.41 0.83
C ARG A 284 -19.52 8.00 2.14
N PRO A 285 -18.99 8.95 2.93
CA PRO A 285 -18.54 8.66 4.29
C PRO A 285 -19.67 8.07 5.13
N VAL A 286 -19.40 6.97 5.82
CA VAL A 286 -20.39 6.22 6.63
C VAL A 286 -20.06 6.29 8.10
N ALA A 287 -18.79 6.07 8.45
CA ALA A 287 -18.33 6.05 9.83
C ALA A 287 -16.86 6.44 9.94
N LEU A 288 -16.49 6.87 11.13
CA LEU A 288 -15.11 6.99 11.59
C LEU A 288 -15.05 6.21 12.90
N VAL A 289 -14.24 5.14 12.95
CA VAL A 289 -14.16 4.23 14.08
C VAL A 289 -12.75 4.16 14.63
N ASP A 290 -12.61 3.81 15.91
CA ASP A 290 -11.31 3.53 16.52
C ASP A 290 -10.61 2.37 15.79
N ALA A 291 -9.37 2.58 15.37
CA ALA A 291 -8.54 1.56 14.73
C ALA A 291 -8.05 0.47 15.72
N GLY A 292 -8.18 0.71 17.02
CA GLY A 292 -7.75 -0.17 18.09
C GLY A 292 -6.23 -0.24 18.28
N VAL A 293 -5.47 0.59 17.56
CA VAL A 293 -3.99 0.65 17.56
C VAL A 293 -3.52 2.09 17.42
N GLU A 294 -2.25 2.35 17.75
CA GLU A 294 -1.59 3.61 17.46
C GLU A 294 -0.81 3.55 16.13
N GLY A 295 -1.02 4.57 15.29
CA GLY A 295 -0.42 4.66 13.96
C GLY A 295 -0.89 3.52 13.03
N PRO A 296 -2.18 3.44 12.67
CA PRO A 296 -2.72 2.40 11.76
C PRO A 296 -2.14 2.58 10.36
N ARG A 297 -0.95 2.02 10.12
CA ARG A 297 -0.20 2.22 8.89
C ARG A 297 -0.68 1.33 7.75
N HIS A 298 -1.09 0.11 8.06
CA HIS A 298 -1.60 -0.85 7.08
C HIS A 298 -2.78 -1.63 7.65
N HIS A 299 -3.69 -2.02 6.78
CA HIS A 299 -4.78 -2.91 7.15
C HIS A 299 -5.22 -3.77 5.96
N VAL A 300 -5.79 -4.91 6.25
CA VAL A 300 -6.37 -5.81 5.25
C VAL A 300 -7.73 -6.30 5.73
N VAL A 301 -8.65 -6.50 4.78
CA VAL A 301 -9.92 -7.15 5.04
C VAL A 301 -9.79 -8.62 4.67
N VAL A 302 -10.08 -9.48 5.61
CA VAL A 302 -10.05 -10.92 5.44
C VAL A 302 -11.33 -11.50 6.02
N ARG A 303 -12.15 -12.11 5.16
CA ARG A 303 -13.46 -12.63 5.56
C ARG A 303 -14.29 -11.51 6.20
N ASP A 304 -14.76 -11.69 7.43
CA ASP A 304 -15.54 -10.76 8.24
C ASP A 304 -14.69 -9.91 9.21
N THR A 305 -13.40 -9.77 8.95
CA THR A 305 -12.45 -9.16 9.87
C THR A 305 -11.56 -8.15 9.17
N VAL A 306 -11.32 -7.01 9.80
CA VAL A 306 -10.26 -6.07 9.43
C VAL A 306 -9.07 -6.31 10.36
N LEU A 307 -7.93 -6.69 9.80
CA LEU A 307 -6.65 -6.74 10.52
C LEU A 307 -5.95 -5.41 10.36
N VAL A 308 -5.58 -4.77 11.47
CA VAL A 308 -4.95 -3.45 11.47
C VAL A 308 -3.56 -3.56 12.12
N ALA A 309 -2.55 -3.09 11.40
CA ALA A 309 -1.18 -2.99 11.88
C ALA A 309 -0.94 -1.61 12.50
N GLY A 310 -0.69 -1.58 13.80
CA GLY A 310 -0.32 -0.40 14.58
C GLY A 310 1.19 -0.27 14.65
N GLN A 311 1.76 0.58 13.80
CA GLN A 311 3.20 0.78 13.73
C GLN A 311 3.77 1.26 15.07
N LEU A 312 3.08 2.19 15.74
CA LEU A 312 3.54 2.84 16.97
C LEU A 312 3.18 2.04 18.22
N SER A 313 2.05 1.34 18.21
CA SER A 313 1.66 0.44 19.33
C SER A 313 2.28 -0.95 19.23
N HIS A 314 3.08 -1.24 18.19
CA HIS A 314 3.79 -2.52 18.03
C HIS A 314 2.87 -3.75 18.09
N GLU A 315 1.72 -3.68 17.47
CA GLU A 315 0.73 -4.76 17.50
C GLU A 315 -0.06 -4.89 16.18
N VAL A 316 -0.68 -6.03 16.00
CA VAL A 316 -1.76 -6.24 15.01
C VAL A 316 -3.03 -6.57 15.78
N VAL A 317 -4.14 -5.92 15.41
CA VAL A 317 -5.45 -6.18 16.01
C VAL A 317 -6.44 -6.69 14.97
N ALA A 318 -7.46 -7.42 15.44
CA ALA A 318 -8.58 -7.88 14.65
C ALA A 318 -9.86 -7.15 15.08
N LEU A 319 -10.49 -6.47 14.13
CA LEU A 319 -11.78 -5.81 14.26
C LEU A 319 -12.81 -6.65 13.53
N ALA A 320 -13.85 -7.13 14.21
CA ALA A 320 -14.96 -7.83 13.54
C ALA A 320 -15.73 -6.84 12.66
N LEU A 321 -16.04 -7.23 11.43
CA LEU A 321 -16.73 -6.43 10.46
C LEU A 321 -18.23 -6.79 10.46
N ASP A 322 -19.10 -5.81 10.65
CA ASP A 322 -20.52 -5.97 10.33
C ASP A 322 -20.70 -5.84 8.81
N GLU A 323 -20.77 -6.95 8.11
CA GLU A 323 -20.87 -6.97 6.62
C GLU A 323 -22.11 -6.24 6.11
N ARG A 324 -23.18 -6.12 6.91
CA ARG A 324 -24.42 -5.42 6.53
C ARG A 324 -24.23 -3.90 6.49
N THR A 325 -23.49 -3.35 7.43
CA THR A 325 -23.24 -1.90 7.56
C THR A 325 -21.88 -1.48 7.05
N GLY A 326 -20.97 -2.43 6.84
CA GLY A 326 -19.57 -2.18 6.51
C GLY A 326 -18.74 -1.61 7.67
N VAL A 327 -19.32 -1.46 8.86
CA VAL A 327 -18.66 -0.78 9.99
C VAL A 327 -17.92 -1.77 10.87
N PRO A 328 -16.58 -1.62 11.03
CA PRO A 328 -15.81 -2.42 11.97
C PRO A 328 -16.22 -2.14 13.41
N GLY A 329 -16.29 -3.20 14.22
CA GLY A 329 -16.49 -3.10 15.64
C GLY A 329 -15.18 -2.82 16.40
N ARG A 330 -15.20 -2.97 17.73
CA ARG A 330 -14.01 -2.81 18.58
C ARG A 330 -13.01 -3.95 18.34
N ALA A 331 -11.73 -3.68 18.62
CA ALA A 331 -10.68 -4.70 18.61
C ALA A 331 -11.03 -5.85 19.58
N ARG A 332 -11.17 -7.06 19.04
CA ARG A 332 -11.50 -8.28 19.82
C ARG A 332 -10.28 -9.11 20.16
N ARG A 333 -9.27 -9.08 19.31
CA ARG A 333 -8.02 -9.81 19.46
C ARG A 333 -6.86 -8.88 19.11
N ARG A 334 -5.74 -9.09 19.76
CA ARG A 334 -4.50 -8.38 19.49
C ARG A 334 -3.30 -9.30 19.69
N VAL A 335 -2.24 -9.02 18.98
CA VAL A 335 -0.97 -9.75 19.10
C VAL A 335 0.19 -8.77 18.94
N ASP A 336 1.23 -8.96 19.74
CA ASP A 336 2.46 -8.19 19.62
C ASP A 336 3.11 -8.40 18.24
N ALA A 337 3.38 -7.32 17.55
CA ALA A 337 4.04 -7.30 16.25
C ALA A 337 4.93 -6.06 16.20
N PRO A 338 6.24 -6.19 16.39
CA PRO A 338 7.14 -5.04 16.47
C PRO A 338 7.13 -4.20 15.20
N SER A 339 6.78 -2.91 15.33
CA SER A 339 6.76 -1.88 14.27
C SER A 339 6.19 -2.35 12.92
N PRO A 340 4.99 -2.96 12.87
CA PRO A 340 4.45 -3.54 11.64
C PRO A 340 4.02 -2.43 10.67
N THR A 341 4.41 -2.54 9.41
CA THR A 341 4.08 -1.56 8.36
C THR A 341 3.33 -2.17 7.18
N CYS A 342 3.35 -3.50 7.04
CA CYS A 342 2.70 -4.23 5.96
C CYS A 342 2.18 -5.58 6.47
N VAL A 343 0.93 -5.92 6.13
CA VAL A 343 0.29 -7.22 6.40
C VAL A 343 -0.06 -7.83 5.06
N LEU A 344 0.66 -8.86 4.63
CA LEU A 344 0.49 -9.50 3.34
C LEU A 344 -0.13 -10.90 3.52
N PRO A 345 -1.34 -11.17 3.01
CA PRO A 345 -1.88 -12.53 3.02
C PRO A 345 -0.91 -13.51 2.37
N ALA A 346 -0.67 -14.66 3.01
CA ALA A 346 0.13 -15.71 2.39
C ALA A 346 -0.67 -16.35 1.24
N SER A 347 0.05 -16.59 0.15
CA SER A 347 -0.49 -17.29 -1.03
C SER A 347 -0.59 -18.80 -0.77
#